data_15ac95c5d4dd8b53440b22c3fa858733
#
_entry.id   15ac95c5d4dd8b53440b22c3fa858733
#
_cell.length_a   1.000
_cell.length_b   1.000
_cell.length_c   1.000
_cell.angle_alpha   90.00
_cell.angle_beta   90.00
_cell.angle_gamma   90.00
#
_symmetry.space_group_name_H-M   'P 1'
#
loop_
_entity.id
_entity.type
_entity.pdbx_description
1 polymer ?
#
loop_
_entity_poly.entity_id
_entity_poly.type
_entity_poly.pdbx_seq_one_letter_code
_entity_poly.pdbx_strand_id
1 'polypeptide(L)'
;MKKFYLIIFLMFFLVISIKAQDRNESHEKIKSLKIAYLTEQLALTSSEAEKFWPIYNSFDQEQHELRMKQRSEIRKALKEKVEIDAIDEKEAERLIMSKLAIDKQLYESQKEFVQKIKNIISYKKIIKLQMAEMEFGRKLLKKYHQN
;
A
#
# COMPACT_ATOMS: atom_id res chain seq x y z
N MET A 1 8.26 22.19 41.86
CA MET A 1 7.74 22.58 40.54
C MET A 1 8.45 21.84 39.39
N LYS A 2 9.79 21.78 39.32
CA LYS A 2 10.51 21.06 38.22
C LYS A 2 10.13 19.60 38.07
N LYS A 3 9.88 18.86 39.16
CA LYS A 3 9.48 17.43 39.12
C LYS A 3 8.07 17.23 38.56
N PHE A 4 7.17 18.20 38.71
CA PHE A 4 5.82 18.15 38.19
C PHE A 4 5.78 18.32 36.69
N TYR A 5 6.59 19.22 36.12
CA TYR A 5 6.72 19.37 34.66
C TYR A 5 7.39 18.16 34.01
N LEU A 6 8.29 17.47 34.70
CA LEU A 6 8.92 16.25 34.20
C LEU A 6 7.92 15.10 34.07
N ILE A 7 6.98 14.98 35.00
CA ILE A 7 5.92 13.97 34.99
C ILE A 7 4.91 14.24 33.86
N ILE A 8 4.53 15.52 33.66
CA ILE A 8 3.64 15.92 32.56
C ILE A 8 4.31 15.67 31.19
N PHE A 9 5.62 15.96 31.07
CA PHE A 9 6.37 15.71 29.86
C PHE A 9 6.49 14.19 29.56
N LEU A 10 6.69 13.37 30.58
CA LEU A 10 6.74 11.91 30.46
C LEU A 10 5.37 11.32 30.06
N MET A 11 4.27 11.84 30.62
CA MET A 11 2.92 11.45 30.23
C MET A 11 2.58 11.82 28.78
N PHE A 12 3.07 12.95 28.29
CA PHE A 12 2.84 13.39 26.91
C PHE A 12 3.55 12.46 25.89
N PHE A 13 4.71 11.91 26.26
CA PHE A 13 5.43 10.95 25.42
C PHE A 13 4.74 9.58 25.32
N LEU A 14 4.04 9.13 26.37
CA LEU A 14 3.29 7.86 26.37
C LEU A 14 2.07 7.87 25.43
N VAL A 15 1.41 9.01 25.26
CA VAL A 15 0.20 9.12 24.42
C VAL A 15 0.53 9.04 22.91
N ILE A 16 1.74 9.43 22.50
CA ILE A 16 2.16 9.38 21.09
C ILE A 16 2.44 7.94 20.63
N SER A 17 2.92 7.09 21.54
CA SER A 17 3.26 5.69 21.23
C SER A 17 2.03 4.83 20.92
N ILE A 18 0.88 5.10 21.53
CA ILE A 18 -0.35 4.31 21.38
C ILE A 18 -0.95 4.45 19.98
N LYS A 19 -0.91 5.64 19.39
CA LYS A 19 -1.49 5.86 18.03
C LYS A 19 -0.67 5.25 16.89
N ALA A 20 0.63 5.05 17.07
CA ALA A 20 1.48 4.39 16.07
C ALA A 20 1.28 2.87 16.07
N GLN A 21 1.02 2.29 17.23
CA GLN A 21 0.81 0.86 17.40
C GLN A 21 -0.55 0.40 16.83
N ASP A 22 -1.60 1.19 17.01
CA ASP A 22 -2.96 0.92 16.50
C ASP A 22 -3.01 0.91 14.95
N ARG A 23 -2.26 1.80 14.30
CA ARG A 23 -2.13 1.81 12.82
C ARG A 23 -1.41 0.59 12.27
N ASN A 24 -0.38 0.15 12.93
CA ASN A 24 0.42 -1.00 12.50
C ASN A 24 -0.37 -2.30 12.65
N GLU A 25 -1.09 -2.44 13.77
CA GLU A 25 -1.97 -3.58 14.04
C GLU A 25 -3.12 -3.69 13.02
N SER A 26 -3.73 -2.57 12.68
CA SER A 26 -4.78 -2.49 11.65
C SER A 26 -4.25 -2.88 10.26
N HIS A 27 -3.04 -2.46 9.90
CA HIS A 27 -2.42 -2.80 8.62
C HIS A 27 -2.10 -4.30 8.53
N GLU A 28 -1.48 -4.88 9.55
CA GLU A 28 -1.16 -6.31 9.61
C GLU A 28 -2.42 -7.17 9.57
N LYS A 29 -3.50 -6.75 10.23
CA LYS A 29 -4.80 -7.41 10.17
C LYS A 29 -5.39 -7.42 8.76
N ILE A 30 -5.35 -6.29 8.05
CA ILE A 30 -5.82 -6.20 6.66
C ILE A 30 -4.97 -7.10 5.75
N LYS A 31 -3.66 -7.13 5.93
CA LYS A 31 -2.74 -7.99 5.18
C LYS A 31 -3.05 -9.47 5.39
N SER A 32 -3.26 -9.88 6.64
CA SER A 32 -3.62 -11.27 6.97
C SER A 32 -4.96 -11.68 6.36
N LEU A 33 -5.97 -10.80 6.40
CA LEU A 33 -7.27 -11.01 5.75
C LEU A 33 -7.13 -11.12 4.23
N LYS A 34 -6.28 -10.30 3.62
CA LYS A 34 -5.99 -10.35 2.17
C LYS A 34 -5.35 -11.68 1.79
N ILE A 35 -4.35 -12.13 2.55
CA ILE A 35 -3.67 -13.41 2.31
C ILE A 35 -4.67 -14.58 2.39
N ALA A 36 -5.48 -14.65 3.45
CA ALA A 36 -6.48 -15.69 3.61
C ALA A 36 -7.48 -15.68 2.44
N TYR A 37 -8.00 -14.53 2.09
CA TYR A 37 -8.95 -14.36 0.99
C TYR A 37 -8.36 -14.79 -0.36
N LEU A 38 -7.15 -14.32 -0.71
CA LEU A 38 -6.51 -14.68 -1.97
C LEU A 38 -6.15 -16.18 -2.04
N THR A 39 -5.73 -16.78 -0.92
CA THR A 39 -5.44 -18.23 -0.85
C THR A 39 -6.67 -19.05 -1.21
N GLU A 40 -7.82 -18.70 -0.67
CA GLU A 40 -9.10 -19.33 -0.96
C GLU A 40 -9.50 -19.13 -2.43
N GLN A 41 -9.48 -17.88 -2.91
CA GLN A 41 -9.91 -17.55 -4.27
C GLN A 41 -9.05 -18.23 -5.36
N LEU A 42 -7.74 -18.35 -5.12
CA LEU A 42 -6.81 -18.95 -6.05
C LEU A 42 -6.76 -20.48 -5.97
N ALA A 43 -7.33 -21.07 -4.92
CA ALA A 43 -7.23 -22.49 -4.61
C ALA A 43 -5.76 -22.97 -4.75
N LEU A 44 -4.83 -22.27 -4.06
CA LEU A 44 -3.42 -22.62 -4.10
C LEU A 44 -3.19 -23.95 -3.39
N THR A 45 -2.42 -24.83 -4.01
CA THR A 45 -1.86 -26.00 -3.30
C THR A 45 -0.78 -25.52 -2.31
N SER A 46 -0.44 -26.34 -1.32
CA SER A 46 0.62 -26.00 -0.36
C SER A 46 1.94 -25.67 -1.05
N SER A 47 2.33 -26.44 -2.07
CA SER A 47 3.56 -26.23 -2.86
C SER A 47 3.51 -24.92 -3.68
N GLU A 48 2.35 -24.58 -4.25
CA GLU A 48 2.18 -23.28 -4.94
C GLU A 48 2.25 -22.13 -3.94
N ALA A 49 1.57 -22.24 -2.81
CA ALA A 49 1.51 -21.18 -1.78
C ALA A 49 2.91 -20.88 -1.21
N GLU A 50 3.70 -21.90 -0.89
CA GLU A 50 5.05 -21.76 -0.38
C GLU A 50 5.96 -20.92 -1.30
N LYS A 51 5.85 -21.10 -2.61
CA LYS A 51 6.65 -20.39 -3.61
C LYS A 51 6.04 -19.03 -3.99
N PHE A 52 4.72 -18.93 -4.01
CA PHE A 52 3.99 -17.76 -4.45
C PHE A 52 4.07 -16.61 -3.45
N TRP A 53 3.83 -16.86 -2.14
CA TRP A 53 3.70 -15.81 -1.16
C TRP A 53 4.95 -14.95 -0.96
N PRO A 54 6.17 -15.47 -0.94
CA PRO A 54 7.36 -14.61 -0.85
C PRO A 54 7.45 -13.62 -2.01
N ILE A 55 7.15 -14.07 -3.24
CA ILE A 55 7.21 -13.22 -4.45
C ILE A 55 6.07 -12.19 -4.42
N TYR A 56 4.86 -12.63 -4.06
CA TYR A 56 3.69 -11.76 -3.96
C TYR A 56 3.89 -10.66 -2.92
N ASN A 57 4.36 -11.00 -1.73
CA ASN A 57 4.57 -10.03 -0.65
C ASN A 57 5.61 -8.96 -1.03
N SER A 58 6.71 -9.37 -1.68
CA SER A 58 7.71 -8.42 -2.18
C SER A 58 7.13 -7.48 -3.24
N PHE A 59 6.38 -8.01 -4.18
CA PHE A 59 5.67 -7.24 -5.20
C PHE A 59 4.63 -6.27 -4.60
N ASP A 60 3.78 -6.75 -3.69
CA ASP A 60 2.73 -5.94 -3.05
C ASP A 60 3.35 -4.76 -2.25
N GLN A 61 4.46 -5.01 -1.56
CA GLN A 61 5.22 -3.99 -0.85
C GLN A 61 5.79 -2.93 -1.80
N GLU A 62 6.45 -3.34 -2.88
CA GLU A 62 7.01 -2.43 -3.88
C GLU A 62 5.93 -1.57 -4.55
N GLN A 63 4.81 -2.20 -4.93
CA GLN A 63 3.65 -1.50 -5.49
C GLN A 63 3.07 -0.46 -4.50
N HIS A 64 3.03 -0.82 -3.22
CA HIS A 64 2.56 0.08 -2.17
C HIS A 64 3.49 1.30 -2.03
N GLU A 65 4.80 1.07 -1.95
CA GLU A 65 5.80 2.14 -1.81
C GLU A 65 5.77 3.11 -2.98
N LEU A 66 5.71 2.61 -4.22
CA LEU A 66 5.62 3.43 -5.42
C LEU A 66 4.35 4.30 -5.44
N ARG A 67 3.20 3.72 -5.08
CA ARG A 67 1.95 4.48 -4.98
C ARG A 67 1.96 5.51 -3.85
N MET A 68 2.59 5.19 -2.72
CA MET A 68 2.75 6.14 -1.61
C MET A 68 3.67 7.29 -1.99
N LYS A 69 4.76 7.03 -2.72
CA LYS A 69 5.65 8.05 -3.27
C LYS A 69 4.88 9.01 -4.18
N GLN A 70 4.12 8.48 -5.15
CA GLN A 70 3.31 9.27 -6.07
C GLN A 70 2.32 10.19 -5.33
N ARG A 71 1.58 9.63 -4.36
CA ARG A 71 0.63 10.42 -3.54
C ARG A 71 1.33 11.47 -2.68
N SER A 72 2.52 11.16 -2.16
CA SER A 72 3.30 12.08 -1.33
C SER A 72 3.79 13.29 -2.13
N GLU A 73 4.25 13.10 -3.36
CA GLU A 73 4.71 14.19 -4.22
C GLU A 73 3.57 15.17 -4.54
N ILE A 74 2.41 14.65 -4.97
CA ILE A 74 1.23 15.47 -5.24
C ILE A 74 0.78 16.20 -3.96
N ARG A 75 0.74 15.50 -2.83
CA ARG A 75 0.33 16.10 -1.55
C ARG A 75 1.28 17.21 -1.10
N LYS A 76 2.58 17.06 -1.29
CA LYS A 76 3.57 18.11 -0.96
C LYS A 76 3.32 19.35 -1.80
N ALA A 77 3.18 19.22 -3.10
CA ALA A 77 2.90 20.33 -4.00
C ALA A 77 1.60 21.07 -3.64
N LEU A 78 0.53 20.34 -3.29
CA LEU A 78 -0.75 20.93 -2.89
C LEU A 78 -0.75 21.53 -1.48
N LYS A 79 0.13 21.08 -0.56
CA LYS A 79 0.23 21.67 0.79
C LYS A 79 0.91 23.03 0.80
N GLU A 80 1.85 23.24 -0.10
CA GLU A 80 2.57 24.51 -0.22
C GLU A 80 1.73 25.56 -0.96
N LYS A 81 0.76 25.12 -1.75
CA LYS A 81 -0.13 25.97 -2.56
C LYS A 81 -1.59 25.51 -2.36
N VAL A 82 -2.42 26.40 -1.84
CA VAL A 82 -3.81 26.11 -1.40
C VAL A 82 -4.72 25.65 -2.56
N GLU A 83 -4.38 26.00 -3.81
CA GLU A 83 -5.16 25.67 -5.02
C GLU A 83 -4.24 25.17 -6.13
N ILE A 84 -4.77 24.28 -6.99
CA ILE A 84 -4.05 23.75 -8.16
C ILE A 84 -3.64 24.88 -9.10
N ASP A 85 -4.49 25.88 -9.28
CA ASP A 85 -4.23 27.03 -10.14
C ASP A 85 -3.07 27.93 -9.65
N ALA A 86 -2.64 27.76 -8.40
CA ALA A 86 -1.48 28.43 -7.84
C ALA A 86 -0.14 27.71 -8.11
N ILE A 87 -0.19 26.51 -8.71
CA ILE A 87 1.01 25.76 -9.10
C ILE A 87 1.54 26.38 -10.41
N ASP A 88 2.83 26.76 -10.44
CA ASP A 88 3.44 27.23 -11.68
C ASP A 88 3.65 26.08 -12.68
N GLU A 89 3.76 26.41 -13.97
CA GLU A 89 3.83 25.45 -15.06
C GLU A 89 5.03 24.50 -14.94
N LYS A 90 6.16 24.99 -14.45
CA LYS A 90 7.37 24.19 -14.25
C LYS A 90 7.19 23.12 -13.18
N GLU A 91 6.51 23.47 -12.08
CA GLU A 91 6.20 22.50 -11.02
C GLU A 91 5.12 21.51 -11.49
N ALA A 92 4.12 21.97 -12.26
CA ALA A 92 3.12 21.11 -12.88
C ALA A 92 3.78 20.10 -13.84
N GLU A 93 4.69 20.55 -14.70
CA GLU A 93 5.48 19.67 -15.58
C GLU A 93 6.27 18.63 -14.77
N ARG A 94 6.98 19.08 -13.72
CA ARG A 94 7.75 18.20 -12.85
C ARG A 94 6.89 17.10 -12.22
N LEU A 95 5.70 17.45 -11.75
CA LEU A 95 4.76 16.49 -11.14
C LEU A 95 4.26 15.47 -12.15
N ILE A 96 3.90 15.91 -13.36
CA ILE A 96 3.48 15.02 -14.45
C ILE A 96 4.62 14.07 -14.86
N MET A 97 5.83 14.58 -15.05
CA MET A 97 6.98 13.73 -15.41
C MET A 97 7.33 12.75 -14.31
N SER A 98 7.28 13.16 -13.04
CA SER A 98 7.45 12.25 -11.89
C SER A 98 6.38 11.17 -11.85
N LYS A 99 5.11 11.53 -12.10
CA LYS A 99 4.02 10.56 -12.18
C LYS A 99 4.28 9.52 -13.27
N LEU A 100 4.64 9.95 -14.48
CA LEU A 100 4.93 9.04 -15.59
C LEU A 100 6.11 8.10 -15.30
N ALA A 101 7.14 8.61 -14.63
CA ALA A 101 8.28 7.80 -14.21
C ALA A 101 7.87 6.71 -13.19
N ILE A 102 7.01 7.06 -12.23
CA ILE A 102 6.48 6.10 -11.25
C ILE A 102 5.53 5.10 -11.93
N ASP A 103 4.66 5.52 -12.84
CA ASP A 103 3.77 4.63 -13.59
C ASP A 103 4.58 3.60 -14.41
N LYS A 104 5.70 4.00 -14.99
CA LYS A 104 6.65 3.07 -15.64
C LYS A 104 7.22 2.06 -14.66
N GLN A 105 7.64 2.49 -13.47
CA GLN A 105 8.16 1.58 -12.43
C GLN A 105 7.07 0.59 -11.98
N LEU A 106 5.84 1.04 -11.78
CA LEU A 106 4.69 0.20 -11.45
C LEU A 106 4.44 -0.87 -12.52
N TYR A 107 4.52 -0.49 -13.81
CA TYR A 107 4.37 -1.41 -14.94
C TYR A 107 5.50 -2.45 -14.99
N GLU A 108 6.76 -2.03 -14.85
CA GLU A 108 7.90 -2.97 -14.89
C GLU A 108 7.86 -3.93 -13.70
N SER A 109 7.54 -3.47 -12.51
CA SER A 109 7.33 -4.30 -11.33
C SER A 109 6.20 -5.33 -11.55
N GLN A 110 5.06 -4.92 -12.14
CA GLN A 110 3.96 -5.82 -12.49
C GLN A 110 4.39 -6.88 -13.51
N LYS A 111 5.13 -6.47 -14.54
CA LYS A 111 5.64 -7.36 -15.57
C LYS A 111 6.61 -8.40 -14.99
N GLU A 112 7.55 -7.96 -14.15
CA GLU A 112 8.50 -8.85 -13.47
C GLU A 112 7.78 -9.85 -12.56
N PHE A 113 6.80 -9.39 -11.79
CA PHE A 113 5.96 -10.23 -10.96
C PHE A 113 5.30 -11.36 -11.78
N VAL A 114 4.63 -11.01 -12.89
CA VAL A 114 3.98 -11.99 -13.76
C VAL A 114 5.02 -12.99 -14.31
N GLN A 115 6.21 -12.53 -14.72
CA GLN A 115 7.27 -13.42 -15.21
C GLN A 115 7.76 -14.40 -14.14
N LYS A 116 7.80 -14.00 -12.88
CA LYS A 116 8.18 -14.87 -11.76
C LYS A 116 7.09 -15.89 -11.44
N ILE A 117 5.83 -15.47 -11.33
CA ILE A 117 4.75 -16.33 -10.85
C ILE A 117 4.18 -17.27 -11.92
N LYS A 118 4.35 -16.97 -13.23
CA LYS A 118 3.87 -17.85 -14.32
C LYS A 118 4.46 -19.28 -14.28
N ASN A 119 5.60 -19.45 -13.60
CA ASN A 119 6.25 -20.75 -13.42
C ASN A 119 5.76 -21.48 -12.14
N ILE A 120 4.92 -20.83 -11.34
CA ILE A 120 4.40 -21.35 -10.07
C ILE A 120 2.92 -21.63 -10.19
N ILE A 121 2.16 -20.72 -10.79
CA ILE A 121 0.71 -20.82 -10.99
C ILE A 121 0.33 -20.57 -12.45
N SER A 122 -0.80 -21.14 -12.87
CA SER A 122 -1.28 -20.96 -14.25
C SER A 122 -1.71 -19.51 -14.54
N TYR A 123 -1.70 -19.12 -15.83
CA TYR A 123 -2.23 -17.82 -16.24
C TYR A 123 -3.71 -17.62 -15.86
N LYS A 124 -4.52 -18.68 -15.79
CA LYS A 124 -5.89 -18.61 -15.28
C LYS A 124 -5.91 -18.18 -13.80
N LYS A 125 -4.99 -18.69 -12.97
CA LYS A 125 -4.86 -18.27 -11.57
C LYS A 125 -4.32 -16.84 -11.46
N ILE A 126 -3.47 -16.39 -12.40
CA ILE A 126 -3.01 -14.99 -12.45
C ILE A 126 -4.18 -14.03 -12.74
N ILE A 127 -5.07 -14.37 -13.68
CA ILE A 127 -6.29 -13.58 -13.92
C ILE A 127 -7.20 -13.59 -12.68
N LYS A 128 -7.39 -14.74 -12.05
CA LYS A 128 -8.16 -14.82 -10.80
C LYS A 128 -7.57 -13.97 -9.68
N LEU A 129 -6.24 -13.90 -9.57
CA LEU A 129 -5.57 -13.04 -8.62
C LEU A 129 -5.97 -11.58 -8.82
N GLN A 130 -5.87 -11.06 -10.05
CA GLN A 130 -6.24 -9.68 -10.35
C GLN A 130 -7.71 -9.37 -10.01
N MET A 131 -8.62 -10.30 -10.34
CA MET A 131 -10.04 -10.16 -10.00
C MET A 131 -10.26 -10.18 -8.48
N ALA A 132 -9.61 -11.10 -7.77
CA ALA A 132 -9.73 -11.24 -6.32
C ALA A 132 -9.16 -10.03 -5.57
N GLU A 133 -8.06 -9.44 -6.04
CA GLU A 133 -7.50 -8.20 -5.47
C GLU A 133 -8.47 -7.03 -5.61
N MET A 134 -9.07 -6.85 -6.79
CA MET A 134 -10.09 -5.81 -7.01
C MET A 134 -11.31 -6.01 -6.13
N GLU A 135 -11.76 -7.26 -5.98
CA GLU A 135 -12.93 -7.58 -5.15
C GLU A 135 -12.63 -7.40 -3.65
N PHE A 136 -11.45 -7.81 -3.19
CA PHE A 136 -11.02 -7.57 -1.81
C PHE A 136 -11.00 -6.08 -1.49
N GLY A 137 -10.43 -5.26 -2.38
CA GLY A 137 -10.43 -3.80 -2.23
C GLY A 137 -11.83 -3.22 -2.13
N ARG A 138 -12.77 -3.66 -2.97
CA ARG A 138 -14.19 -3.23 -2.90
C ARG A 138 -14.86 -3.64 -1.59
N LYS A 139 -14.66 -4.87 -1.13
CA LYS A 139 -15.21 -5.37 0.14
C LYS A 139 -14.66 -4.58 1.34
N LEU A 140 -13.37 -4.29 1.32
CA LEU A 140 -12.70 -3.50 2.35
C LEU A 140 -13.29 -2.09 2.43
N LEU A 141 -13.39 -1.38 1.30
CA LEU A 141 -13.98 -0.04 1.24
C LEU A 141 -15.43 -0.04 1.74
N LYS A 142 -16.25 -1.01 1.30
CA LYS A 142 -17.64 -1.11 1.76
C LYS A 142 -17.74 -1.26 3.28
N LYS A 143 -16.87 -2.07 3.89
CA LYS A 143 -16.82 -2.26 5.33
C LYS A 143 -16.46 -0.98 6.09
N TYR A 144 -15.53 -0.17 5.56
CA TYR A 144 -15.12 1.09 6.20
C TYR A 144 -16.09 2.26 5.96
N HIS A 145 -16.96 2.19 4.95
CA HIS A 145 -18.03 3.19 4.74
C HIS A 145 -19.30 2.91 5.55
N GLN A 146 -19.43 1.74 6.15
CA GLN A 146 -20.59 1.36 6.96
C GLN A 146 -20.38 1.53 8.47
N ASN A 147 -19.18 1.93 8.89
CA ASN A 147 -18.81 2.30 10.26
C ASN A 147 -18.54 3.81 10.35
#